data_945549ccefddf067970fb935509eec03
#
_entry.id   945549ccefddf067970fb935509eec03
#
_cell.length_a   1.000
_cell.length_b   1.000
_cell.length_c   1.000
_cell.angle_alpha   90.00
_cell.angle_beta   90.00
_cell.angle_gamma   90.00
#
_symmetry.space_group_name_H-M   'P 1'
#
loop_
_entity.id
_entity.type
_entity.pdbx_description
1 polymer ?
#
loop_
_entity_poly.entity_id
_entity_poly.type
_entity_poly.pdbx_seq_one_letter_code
_entity_poly.pdbx_strand_id
1 'polypeptide(L)'
;KDMLLFPGFAKSFHVVATPRGALRVAPVTMADVLVIQNKGGGHGEIGFHLAQQLVSRGDAVTILHEGDGPNPKEAHRAYGELPSDVKVIWGGDLSEAAACLAKLEGASFSSVVDNWSKSPEAIAPYATAAKAWGVSNYAYVSSAGMYTPNKGDYGAVGEECAVKSSGQRQAEEKIAEMGLPFSYFRPQYIYGPAQGKSYLAFFFDRITRGRPVPVPNGGDQLVTMTHAADNAAMIAAAVGNEAAVGEAFNCATPSLVTYDDLVRLCAGAAGMECEIAHYDPAGFDKPDG
;
A
#
# COMPACT_ATOMS: atom_id res chain seq x y z
N LYS A 1 12.65 -11.88 -27.20
CA LYS A 1 11.39 -12.68 -27.17
C LYS A 1 11.06 -12.96 -25.73
N ASP A 2 10.52 -12.00 -25.00
CA ASP A 2 9.80 -12.20 -23.76
C ASP A 2 9.12 -10.87 -23.49
N MET A 3 7.99 -10.69 -24.16
CA MET A 3 7.09 -9.57 -23.89
C MET A 3 6.24 -10.03 -22.72
N LEU A 4 6.67 -9.69 -21.50
CA LEU A 4 5.83 -9.83 -20.32
C LEU A 4 4.66 -8.85 -20.47
N LEU A 5 3.56 -9.34 -21.03
CA LEU A 5 2.27 -8.68 -20.99
C LEU A 5 1.81 -8.74 -19.53
N PHE A 6 1.71 -7.59 -18.88
CA PHE A 6 1.10 -7.51 -17.55
C PHE A 6 -0.41 -7.76 -17.69
N PRO A 7 -0.97 -8.86 -17.14
CA PRO A 7 -2.38 -9.20 -17.26
C PRO A 7 -3.25 -8.40 -16.29
N GLY A 8 -3.17 -7.09 -16.30
CA GLY A 8 -3.92 -6.22 -15.39
C GLY A 8 -4.32 -4.88 -15.99
N PHE A 9 -3.73 -4.51 -17.11
CA PHE A 9 -3.88 -3.15 -17.64
C PHE A 9 -5.18 -2.89 -18.44
N ALA A 10 -6.00 -3.90 -18.70
CA ALA A 10 -7.20 -3.73 -19.53
C ALA A 10 -8.39 -3.08 -18.81
N LYS A 11 -8.33 -2.85 -17.49
CA LYS A 11 -9.41 -2.25 -16.70
C LYS A 11 -8.81 -1.39 -15.58
N SER A 12 -8.18 -0.26 -15.90
CA SER A 12 -7.85 0.69 -14.86
C SER A 12 -9.01 1.67 -14.67
N PHE A 13 -9.40 1.85 -13.43
CA PHE A 13 -10.25 2.92 -12.95
C PHE A 13 -9.39 3.81 -12.05
N HIS A 14 -9.79 5.07 -11.94
CA HIS A 14 -9.05 6.01 -11.10
C HIS A 14 -9.66 6.01 -9.72
N VAL A 15 -8.83 5.75 -8.73
CA VAL A 15 -9.18 5.98 -7.33
C VAL A 15 -8.77 7.42 -7.01
N VAL A 16 -9.69 8.20 -6.52
CA VAL A 16 -9.42 9.54 -6.01
C VAL A 16 -9.74 9.59 -4.54
N ALA A 17 -8.95 10.36 -3.81
CA ALA A 17 -9.32 10.74 -2.46
C ALA A 17 -10.49 11.75 -2.54
N THR A 18 -11.58 11.45 -1.88
CA THR A 18 -12.68 12.43 -1.77
C THR A 18 -12.18 13.62 -0.96
N PRO A 19 -12.36 14.88 -1.42
CA PRO A 19 -12.00 16.05 -0.64
C PRO A 19 -12.87 16.11 0.62
N ARG A 20 -12.42 15.48 1.69
CA ARG A 20 -13.00 15.68 3.01
C ARG A 20 -12.37 16.95 3.58
N GLY A 21 -13.18 17.79 4.20
CA GLY A 21 -12.67 19.01 4.85
C GLY A 21 -11.43 18.71 5.69
N ALA A 22 -10.50 19.66 5.71
CA ALA A 22 -9.21 19.48 6.37
C ALA A 22 -9.40 18.79 7.73
N LEU A 23 -8.81 17.61 7.88
CA LEU A 23 -8.78 16.91 9.16
C LEU A 23 -8.22 17.91 10.18
N ARG A 24 -9.00 18.27 11.18
CA ARG A 24 -8.48 19.08 12.29
C ARG A 24 -7.35 18.26 12.91
N VAL A 25 -6.16 18.77 12.83
CA VAL A 25 -5.01 18.19 13.53
C VAL A 25 -5.29 18.40 15.01
N ALA A 26 -5.86 17.39 15.66
CA ALA A 26 -5.87 17.32 17.11
C ALA A 26 -4.43 17.26 17.62
N PRO A 27 -4.12 17.75 18.83
CA PRO A 27 -2.79 17.58 19.39
C PRO A 27 -2.49 16.07 19.41
N VAL A 28 -1.43 15.69 18.69
CA VAL A 28 -1.01 14.29 18.58
C VAL A 28 -0.38 13.92 19.90
N THR A 29 -1.02 13.02 20.66
CA THR A 29 -0.39 12.36 21.79
C THR A 29 0.59 11.33 21.28
N MET A 30 1.77 11.24 21.88
CA MET A 30 2.75 10.20 21.56
C MET A 30 2.08 8.82 21.66
N ALA A 31 2.19 8.03 20.62
CA ALA A 31 1.58 6.71 20.53
C ALA A 31 2.65 5.61 20.59
N ASP A 32 2.30 4.48 21.21
CA ASP A 32 3.04 3.23 21.04
C ASP A 32 2.40 2.47 19.87
N VAL A 33 3.12 2.37 18.76
CA VAL A 33 2.58 1.85 17.50
C VAL A 33 3.22 0.51 17.14
N LEU A 34 2.37 -0.50 16.93
CA LEU A 34 2.78 -1.75 16.30
C LEU A 34 2.49 -1.68 14.80
N VAL A 35 3.51 -1.91 13.97
CA VAL A 35 3.35 -2.11 12.53
C VAL A 35 3.55 -3.58 12.20
N ILE A 36 2.51 -4.25 11.70
CA ILE A 36 2.59 -5.63 11.21
C ILE A 36 2.93 -5.55 9.71
N GLN A 37 4.13 -6.00 9.34
CA GLN A 37 4.73 -5.68 8.05
C GLN A 37 5.01 -6.92 7.22
N ASN A 38 4.55 -6.92 5.97
CA ASN A 38 4.90 -7.95 5.00
C ASN A 38 6.34 -7.78 4.48
N LYS A 39 6.91 -8.88 3.96
CA LYS A 39 8.30 -8.94 3.46
C LYS A 39 8.48 -8.40 2.05
N GLY A 40 7.40 -8.02 1.36
CA GLY A 40 7.54 -7.60 -0.03
C GLY A 40 6.22 -7.26 -0.71
N GLY A 41 6.26 -7.19 -2.03
CA GLY A 41 5.13 -6.79 -2.84
C GLY A 41 4.94 -5.28 -2.88
N GLY A 42 3.75 -4.82 -3.33
CA GLY A 42 3.45 -3.40 -3.50
C GLY A 42 3.37 -2.62 -2.18
N HIS A 43 3.16 -3.32 -1.07
CA HIS A 43 3.02 -2.70 0.26
C HIS A 43 4.34 -2.71 1.07
N GLY A 44 5.44 -3.27 0.55
CA GLY A 44 6.66 -3.48 1.30
C GLY A 44 7.27 -2.22 1.88
N GLU A 45 7.28 -1.14 1.13
CA GLU A 45 7.93 0.10 1.52
C GLU A 45 7.08 1.00 2.43
N ILE A 46 5.78 0.77 2.53
CA ILE A 46 4.91 1.59 3.39
C ILE A 46 5.40 1.54 4.84
N GLY A 47 5.70 0.36 5.37
CA GLY A 47 6.14 0.21 6.76
C GLY A 47 7.45 0.93 7.06
N PHE A 48 8.39 0.96 6.11
CA PHE A 48 9.65 1.69 6.23
C PHE A 48 9.42 3.19 6.36
N HIS A 49 8.70 3.79 5.40
CA HIS A 49 8.40 5.22 5.42
C HIS A 49 7.50 5.60 6.59
N LEU A 50 6.56 4.73 6.96
CA LEU A 50 5.68 4.94 8.10
C LEU A 50 6.47 5.01 9.41
N ALA A 51 7.39 4.08 9.62
CA ALA A 51 8.23 4.07 10.83
C ALA A 51 9.06 5.36 10.95
N GLN A 52 9.68 5.82 9.84
CA GLN A 52 10.41 7.08 9.82
C GLN A 52 9.52 8.27 10.19
N GLN A 53 8.32 8.35 9.66
CA GLN A 53 7.41 9.46 9.91
C GLN A 53 6.85 9.46 11.34
N LEU A 54 6.50 8.29 11.86
CA LEU A 54 6.00 8.14 13.22
C LEU A 54 7.08 8.51 14.24
N VAL A 55 8.30 8.00 14.08
CA VAL A 55 9.42 8.38 14.98
C VAL A 55 9.72 9.88 14.89
N SER A 56 9.70 10.47 13.68
CA SER A 56 9.90 11.92 13.51
C SER A 56 8.82 12.75 14.22
N ARG A 57 7.64 12.18 14.44
CA ARG A 57 6.54 12.77 15.21
C ARG A 57 6.70 12.56 16.73
N GLY A 58 7.58 11.67 17.15
CA GLY A 58 7.84 11.32 18.54
C GLY A 58 7.17 10.05 19.01
N ASP A 59 6.55 9.26 18.12
CA ASP A 59 5.92 7.98 18.48
C ASP A 59 6.97 6.89 18.72
N ALA A 60 6.67 5.97 19.62
CA ALA A 60 7.42 4.73 19.78
C ALA A 60 6.94 3.69 18.76
N VAL A 61 7.86 3.15 17.95
CA VAL A 61 7.51 2.23 16.86
C VAL A 61 8.13 0.86 17.04
N THR A 62 7.29 -0.16 17.02
CA THR A 62 7.70 -1.55 16.90
C THR A 62 7.19 -2.11 15.58
N ILE A 63 8.06 -2.68 14.77
CA ILE A 63 7.70 -3.41 13.54
C ILE A 63 7.78 -4.90 13.83
N LEU A 64 6.66 -5.61 13.69
CA LEU A 64 6.61 -7.06 13.59
C LEU A 64 6.68 -7.43 12.11
N HIS A 65 7.87 -7.83 11.67
CA HIS A 65 8.16 -8.02 10.25
C HIS A 65 8.09 -9.49 9.85
N GLU A 66 7.46 -9.77 8.71
CA GLU A 66 7.48 -11.09 8.08
C GLU A 66 8.93 -11.47 7.67
N GLY A 67 9.34 -12.72 7.90
CA GLY A 67 10.68 -13.23 7.60
C GLY A 67 11.56 -13.36 8.83
N ASP A 68 12.75 -13.90 8.63
CA ASP A 68 13.66 -14.30 9.71
C ASP A 68 14.82 -13.32 9.93
N GLY A 69 14.89 -12.27 9.14
CA GLY A 69 15.92 -11.25 9.23
C GLY A 69 16.07 -10.40 7.97
N PRO A 70 16.96 -9.41 7.97
CA PRO A 70 17.22 -8.56 6.81
C PRO A 70 17.72 -9.40 5.61
N ASN A 71 17.11 -9.15 4.46
CA ASN A 71 17.53 -9.77 3.21
C ASN A 71 17.83 -8.68 2.17
N PRO A 72 19.09 -8.57 1.68
CA PRO A 72 19.48 -7.50 0.76
C PRO A 72 18.79 -7.59 -0.62
N LYS A 73 18.13 -8.72 -0.92
CA LYS A 73 17.36 -8.91 -2.16
C LYS A 73 15.89 -8.56 -2.04
N GLU A 74 15.42 -8.35 -0.82
CA GLU A 74 14.02 -8.04 -0.52
C GLU A 74 13.79 -6.53 -0.38
N ALA A 75 12.52 -6.11 -0.38
CA ALA A 75 12.14 -4.71 -0.20
C ALA A 75 12.67 -4.13 1.12
N HIS A 76 12.70 -4.92 2.18
CA HIS A 76 13.16 -4.51 3.50
C HIS A 76 14.68 -4.36 3.67
N ARG A 77 15.46 -4.42 2.58
CA ARG A 77 16.91 -4.17 2.64
C ARG A 77 17.28 -2.80 3.20
N ALA A 78 16.40 -1.82 3.03
CA ALA A 78 16.58 -0.47 3.55
C ALA A 78 16.36 -0.35 5.07
N TYR A 79 15.92 -1.40 5.75
CA TYR A 79 15.64 -1.36 7.20
C TYR A 79 16.87 -1.07 8.06
N GLY A 80 18.07 -1.26 7.54
CA GLY A 80 19.30 -0.77 8.17
C GLY A 80 19.43 0.75 8.23
N GLU A 81 18.60 1.48 7.47
CA GLU A 81 18.54 2.95 7.44
C GLU A 81 17.43 3.50 8.34
N LEU A 82 16.68 2.65 9.03
CA LEU A 82 15.68 3.08 10.00
C LEU A 82 16.34 3.79 11.19
N PRO A 83 15.66 4.77 11.80
CA PRO A 83 16.10 5.35 13.06
C PRO A 83 16.34 4.26 14.12
N SER A 84 17.39 4.43 14.95
CA SER A 84 17.77 3.46 15.98
C SER A 84 16.66 3.17 16.99
N ASP A 85 15.71 4.08 17.13
CA ASP A 85 14.59 4.01 18.05
C ASP A 85 13.46 3.08 17.54
N VAL A 86 13.52 2.68 16.26
CA VAL A 86 12.58 1.70 15.69
C VAL A 86 12.97 0.30 16.12
N LYS A 87 12.12 -0.37 16.86
CA LYS A 87 12.31 -1.77 17.23
C LYS A 87 11.79 -2.68 16.10
N VAL A 88 12.67 -3.48 15.49
CA VAL A 88 12.27 -4.47 14.49
C VAL A 88 12.33 -5.87 15.08
N ILE A 89 11.20 -6.57 15.06
CA ILE A 89 11.04 -7.96 15.51
C ILE A 89 10.74 -8.81 14.28
N TRP A 90 11.59 -9.76 13.98
CA TRP A 90 11.39 -10.69 12.88
C TRP A 90 10.46 -11.82 13.32
N GLY A 91 9.25 -11.84 12.71
CA GLY A 91 8.16 -12.75 13.06
C GLY A 91 8.34 -14.16 12.50
N GLY A 92 9.08 -14.29 11.40
CA GLY A 92 9.08 -15.51 10.59
C GLY A 92 7.85 -15.53 9.68
N ASP A 93 7.09 -16.59 9.73
CA ASP A 93 5.78 -16.67 9.07
C ASP A 93 4.70 -16.01 9.95
N LEU A 94 4.19 -14.88 9.51
CA LEU A 94 3.15 -14.15 10.27
C LEU A 94 1.80 -14.89 10.30
N SER A 95 1.59 -15.94 9.51
CA SER A 95 0.41 -16.80 9.65
C SER A 95 0.45 -17.64 10.94
N GLU A 96 1.62 -17.85 11.52
CA GLU A 96 1.84 -18.48 12.84
C GLU A 96 1.65 -17.42 13.95
N ALA A 97 0.50 -16.79 13.98
CA ALA A 97 0.22 -15.60 14.78
C ALA A 97 0.51 -15.78 16.29
N ALA A 98 0.25 -16.95 16.85
CA ALA A 98 0.54 -17.24 18.26
C ALA A 98 2.04 -17.13 18.58
N ALA A 99 2.90 -17.69 17.72
CA ALA A 99 4.35 -17.59 17.86
C ALA A 99 4.86 -16.15 17.65
N CYS A 100 4.25 -15.42 16.71
CA CYS A 100 4.56 -14.01 16.47
C CYS A 100 4.18 -13.11 17.63
N LEU A 101 2.97 -13.27 18.17
CA LEU A 101 2.48 -12.51 19.32
C LEU A 101 3.25 -12.82 20.60
N ALA A 102 3.74 -14.05 20.79
CA ALA A 102 4.62 -14.41 21.93
C ALA A 102 5.93 -13.59 21.92
N LYS A 103 6.43 -13.17 20.75
CA LYS A 103 7.60 -12.28 20.66
C LYS A 103 7.32 -10.85 21.13
N LEU A 104 6.06 -10.48 21.29
CA LEU A 104 5.57 -9.20 21.81
C LEU A 104 5.12 -9.31 23.29
N GLU A 105 5.44 -10.43 23.97
CA GLU A 105 5.01 -10.64 25.36
C GLU A 105 5.47 -9.50 26.27
N GLY A 106 4.54 -9.01 27.10
CA GLY A 106 4.77 -7.86 27.99
C GLY A 106 4.68 -6.49 27.30
N ALA A 107 4.52 -6.42 25.98
CA ALA A 107 4.26 -5.17 25.26
C ALA A 107 2.76 -4.86 25.22
N SER A 108 2.45 -3.56 25.12
CA SER A 108 1.10 -3.05 24.88
C SER A 108 1.22 -1.88 23.92
N PHE A 109 0.26 -1.76 23.00
CA PHE A 109 0.28 -0.74 21.97
C PHE A 109 -1.01 0.08 22.04
N SER A 110 -0.89 1.37 21.78
CA SER A 110 -2.05 2.28 21.68
C SER A 110 -2.64 2.33 20.27
N SER A 111 -1.88 1.90 19.26
CA SER A 111 -2.31 1.82 17.88
C SER A 111 -1.64 0.64 17.17
N VAL A 112 -2.37 0.03 16.24
CA VAL A 112 -1.84 -1.01 15.34
C VAL A 112 -2.01 -0.58 13.90
N VAL A 113 -0.96 -0.77 13.09
CA VAL A 113 -1.02 -0.64 11.63
C VAL A 113 -0.78 -2.01 11.02
N ASP A 114 -1.80 -2.60 10.41
CA ASP A 114 -1.69 -3.90 9.74
C ASP A 114 -1.47 -3.71 8.23
N ASN A 115 -0.24 -3.91 7.80
CA ASN A 115 0.18 -3.90 6.40
C ASN A 115 0.56 -5.32 5.89
N TRP A 116 -0.03 -6.34 6.50
CA TRP A 116 0.27 -7.72 6.15
C TRP A 116 -0.97 -8.54 5.81
N SER A 117 -2.02 -8.49 6.64
CA SER A 117 -3.19 -9.38 6.56
C SER A 117 -3.96 -9.19 5.26
N LYS A 118 -4.45 -10.30 4.68
CA LYS A 118 -5.18 -10.30 3.40
C LYS A 118 -6.49 -11.09 3.45
N SER A 119 -6.86 -11.59 4.63
CA SER A 119 -8.09 -12.35 4.84
C SER A 119 -8.58 -12.23 6.28
N PRO A 120 -9.84 -12.60 6.56
CA PRO A 120 -10.38 -12.64 7.93
C PRO A 120 -9.57 -13.52 8.89
N GLU A 121 -9.08 -14.66 8.39
CA GLU A 121 -8.31 -15.61 9.20
C GLU A 121 -6.96 -15.04 9.58
N ALA A 122 -6.31 -14.34 8.64
CA ALA A 122 -5.01 -13.72 8.86
C ALA A 122 -5.09 -12.56 9.86
N ILE A 123 -6.16 -11.75 9.79
CA ILE A 123 -6.29 -10.54 10.61
C ILE A 123 -6.81 -10.83 12.01
N ALA A 124 -7.67 -11.85 12.20
CA ALA A 124 -8.38 -12.10 13.44
C ALA A 124 -7.48 -12.26 14.68
N PRO A 125 -6.34 -12.99 14.66
CA PRO A 125 -5.49 -13.11 15.83
C PRO A 125 -4.85 -11.77 16.24
N TYR A 126 -4.38 -10.98 15.28
CA TYR A 126 -3.78 -9.66 15.53
C TYR A 126 -4.82 -8.64 15.99
N ALA A 127 -6.01 -8.65 15.41
CA ALA A 127 -7.13 -7.84 15.82
C ALA A 127 -7.60 -8.21 17.24
N THR A 128 -7.56 -9.50 17.61
CA THR A 128 -7.85 -9.96 18.99
C THR A 128 -6.83 -9.41 19.98
N ALA A 129 -5.55 -9.47 19.66
CA ALA A 129 -4.50 -8.89 20.50
C ALA A 129 -4.65 -7.36 20.63
N ALA A 130 -4.91 -6.66 19.52
CA ALA A 130 -5.15 -5.22 19.51
C ALA A 130 -6.35 -4.84 20.41
N LYS A 131 -7.42 -5.62 20.37
CA LYS A 131 -8.58 -5.43 21.26
C LYS A 131 -8.22 -5.62 22.74
N ALA A 132 -7.38 -6.62 23.05
CA ALA A 132 -6.91 -6.85 24.41
C ALA A 132 -5.99 -5.73 24.92
N TRP A 133 -5.20 -5.10 24.05
CA TRP A 133 -4.41 -3.90 24.38
C TRP A 133 -5.26 -2.63 24.51
N GLY A 134 -6.48 -2.62 24.04
CA GLY A 134 -7.37 -1.45 24.08
C GLY A 134 -6.93 -0.35 23.13
N VAL A 135 -6.48 -0.71 21.92
CA VAL A 135 -5.99 0.26 20.95
C VAL A 135 -7.03 1.32 20.61
N SER A 136 -6.58 2.55 20.42
CA SER A 136 -7.42 3.68 20.00
C SER A 136 -7.66 3.70 18.49
N ASN A 137 -6.82 2.99 17.69
CA ASN A 137 -6.98 2.84 16.25
C ASN A 137 -6.32 1.55 15.76
N TYR A 138 -7.03 0.82 14.91
CA TYR A 138 -6.53 -0.29 14.10
C TYR A 138 -6.52 0.18 12.64
N ALA A 139 -5.39 0.68 12.18
CA ALA A 139 -5.20 1.13 10.81
C ALA A 139 -4.91 -0.07 9.89
N TYR A 140 -5.80 -0.39 8.99
CA TYR A 140 -5.64 -1.53 8.09
C TYR A 140 -5.29 -1.07 6.67
N VAL A 141 -4.18 -1.56 6.13
CA VAL A 141 -3.78 -1.33 4.74
C VAL A 141 -4.48 -2.35 3.86
N SER A 142 -5.60 -1.93 3.34
CA SER A 142 -6.49 -2.69 2.46
C SER A 142 -6.08 -2.55 0.99
N SER A 143 -7.02 -2.44 0.06
CA SER A 143 -6.73 -2.32 -1.37
C SER A 143 -7.87 -1.67 -2.14
N ALA A 144 -7.56 -0.73 -3.03
CA ALA A 144 -8.52 -0.20 -4.01
C ALA A 144 -8.93 -1.23 -5.08
N GLY A 145 -8.22 -2.36 -5.18
CA GLY A 145 -8.56 -3.44 -6.10
C GLY A 145 -9.91 -4.13 -5.83
N MET A 146 -10.57 -3.79 -4.71
CA MET A 146 -11.91 -4.28 -4.40
C MET A 146 -13.02 -3.52 -5.14
N TYR A 147 -12.79 -2.30 -5.60
CA TYR A 147 -13.82 -1.51 -6.27
C TYR A 147 -14.30 -2.15 -7.56
N THR A 148 -15.59 -2.00 -7.82
CA THR A 148 -16.26 -2.48 -9.04
C THR A 148 -17.03 -1.34 -9.70
N PRO A 149 -16.34 -0.39 -10.34
CA PRO A 149 -17.02 0.67 -11.08
C PRO A 149 -17.87 0.07 -12.18
N ASN A 150 -18.99 0.70 -12.50
CA ASN A 150 -19.85 0.28 -13.61
C ASN A 150 -19.07 0.30 -14.93
N LYS A 151 -19.46 -0.57 -15.86
CA LYS A 151 -18.85 -0.60 -17.19
C LYS A 151 -19.16 0.74 -17.90
N GLY A 152 -18.12 1.53 -18.14
CA GLY A 152 -18.23 2.87 -18.71
C GLY A 152 -17.96 4.01 -17.71
N ASP A 153 -18.05 3.75 -16.40
CA ASP A 153 -17.61 4.69 -15.36
C ASP A 153 -16.09 4.61 -15.21
N TYR A 154 -15.38 5.16 -16.15
CA TYR A 154 -13.91 5.32 -16.07
C TYR A 154 -13.51 6.60 -15.35
N GLY A 155 -14.43 7.18 -14.58
CA GLY A 155 -14.21 8.35 -13.76
C GLY A 155 -13.55 8.04 -12.42
N ALA A 156 -13.47 9.07 -11.60
CA ALA A 156 -12.96 8.99 -10.25
C ALA A 156 -13.83 8.05 -9.38
N VAL A 157 -13.18 7.12 -8.67
CA VAL A 157 -13.82 6.17 -7.77
C VAL A 157 -13.61 6.61 -6.33
N GLY A 158 -14.68 7.04 -5.67
CA GLY A 158 -14.69 7.41 -4.25
C GLY A 158 -14.84 6.19 -3.34
N GLU A 159 -14.70 6.42 -2.04
CA GLU A 159 -14.75 5.38 -1.01
C GLU A 159 -16.14 4.72 -0.88
N GLU A 160 -17.18 5.39 -1.35
CA GLU A 160 -18.57 4.92 -1.39
C GLU A 160 -18.89 4.01 -2.59
N CYS A 161 -17.95 3.88 -3.53
CA CYS A 161 -18.17 3.04 -4.72
C CYS A 161 -18.40 1.58 -4.34
N ALA A 162 -19.22 0.90 -5.16
CA ALA A 162 -19.50 -0.52 -4.98
C ALA A 162 -18.20 -1.36 -4.97
N VAL A 163 -18.14 -2.32 -4.07
CA VAL A 163 -17.02 -3.21 -3.88
C VAL A 163 -17.41 -4.67 -4.12
N LYS A 164 -16.49 -5.45 -4.66
CA LYS A 164 -16.61 -6.91 -4.72
C LYS A 164 -16.07 -7.56 -3.46
N SER A 165 -16.54 -8.74 -3.15
CA SER A 165 -15.91 -9.59 -2.15
C SER A 165 -14.47 -9.91 -2.56
N SER A 166 -13.55 -9.67 -1.63
CA SER A 166 -12.12 -10.00 -1.73
C SER A 166 -11.61 -10.28 -0.32
N GLY A 167 -10.47 -10.92 -0.19
CA GLY A 167 -9.90 -11.19 1.13
C GLY A 167 -9.71 -9.93 1.96
N GLN A 168 -9.22 -8.82 1.35
CA GLN A 168 -9.07 -7.55 2.04
C GLN A 168 -10.43 -6.94 2.45
N ARG A 169 -11.46 -7.02 1.59
CA ARG A 169 -12.80 -6.54 1.96
C ARG A 169 -13.37 -7.31 3.14
N GLN A 170 -13.24 -8.62 3.12
CA GLN A 170 -13.68 -9.48 4.22
C GLN A 170 -12.88 -9.22 5.50
N ALA A 171 -11.59 -8.84 5.40
CA ALA A 171 -10.80 -8.41 6.54
C ALA A 171 -11.30 -7.07 7.12
N GLU A 172 -11.66 -6.08 6.29
CA GLU A 172 -12.32 -4.85 6.74
C GLU A 172 -13.60 -5.16 7.52
N GLU A 173 -14.45 -6.04 6.97
CA GLU A 173 -15.70 -6.47 7.61
C GLU A 173 -15.44 -7.17 8.96
N LYS A 174 -14.39 -8.01 9.02
CA LYS A 174 -14.00 -8.70 10.25
C LYS A 174 -13.54 -7.75 11.34
N ILE A 175 -12.75 -6.73 11.02
CA ILE A 175 -12.32 -5.71 11.99
C ILE A 175 -13.54 -4.97 12.56
N ALA A 176 -14.48 -4.56 11.69
CA ALA A 176 -15.70 -3.88 12.11
C ALA A 176 -16.60 -4.78 12.97
N GLU A 177 -16.77 -6.06 12.60
CA GLU A 177 -17.51 -7.06 13.36
C GLU A 177 -16.94 -7.25 14.78
N MET A 178 -15.62 -7.21 14.91
CA MET A 178 -14.94 -7.31 16.20
C MET A 178 -15.08 -6.06 17.06
N GLY A 179 -15.64 -4.97 16.54
CA GLY A 179 -15.86 -3.71 17.23
C GLY A 179 -14.58 -2.96 17.57
N LEU A 180 -13.55 -3.10 16.77
CA LEU A 180 -12.32 -2.31 16.89
C LEU A 180 -12.53 -0.88 16.36
N PRO A 181 -11.90 0.14 16.96
CA PRO A 181 -11.77 1.46 16.35
C PRO A 181 -10.85 1.35 15.15
N PHE A 182 -11.40 1.44 13.94
CA PHE A 182 -10.65 1.17 12.71
C PHE A 182 -10.46 2.40 11.84
N SER A 183 -9.44 2.34 10.97
CA SER A 183 -9.29 3.18 9.77
C SER A 183 -8.81 2.30 8.62
N TYR A 184 -9.44 2.37 7.46
CA TYR A 184 -9.05 1.58 6.30
C TYR A 184 -8.33 2.45 5.28
N PHE A 185 -7.21 1.95 4.76
CA PHE A 185 -6.44 2.60 3.71
C PHE A 185 -6.47 1.73 2.46
N ARG A 186 -6.94 2.29 1.35
CA ARG A 186 -7.12 1.58 0.08
C ARG A 186 -6.17 2.11 -0.98
N PRO A 187 -4.89 1.67 -0.97
CA PRO A 187 -3.92 2.09 -1.98
C PRO A 187 -4.18 1.44 -3.33
N GLN A 188 -3.71 2.15 -4.38
CA GLN A 188 -3.65 1.68 -5.76
C GLN A 188 -2.28 2.01 -6.35
N TYR A 189 -1.67 1.04 -7.06
CA TYR A 189 -0.39 1.23 -7.77
C TYR A 189 0.66 1.99 -6.96
N ILE A 190 1.08 1.40 -5.86
CA ILE A 190 2.13 1.95 -5.00
C ILE A 190 3.45 1.88 -5.75
N TYR A 191 4.23 2.96 -5.71
CA TYR A 191 5.58 2.99 -6.24
C TYR A 191 6.56 3.62 -5.25
N GLY A 192 7.84 3.40 -5.46
CA GLY A 192 8.92 3.95 -4.62
C GLY A 192 10.19 3.12 -4.74
N PRO A 193 11.28 3.56 -4.12
CA PRO A 193 12.53 2.81 -4.09
C PRO A 193 12.36 1.50 -3.30
N ALA A 194 13.20 0.52 -3.59
CA ALA A 194 13.29 -0.75 -2.87
C ALA A 194 12.02 -1.63 -2.87
N GLN A 195 11.08 -1.42 -3.78
CA GLN A 195 9.89 -2.27 -3.91
C GLN A 195 10.22 -3.64 -4.49
N GLY A 196 9.55 -4.68 -3.99
CA GLY A 196 9.63 -6.04 -4.54
C GLY A 196 8.92 -6.19 -5.89
N LYS A 197 7.90 -5.35 -6.17
CA LYS A 197 7.19 -5.25 -7.45
C LYS A 197 7.09 -3.79 -7.85
N SER A 198 8.10 -3.29 -8.55
CA SER A 198 8.08 -1.92 -9.05
C SER A 198 7.34 -1.84 -10.37
N TYR A 199 6.19 -1.17 -10.39
CA TYR A 199 5.46 -0.90 -11.64
C TYR A 199 6.27 -0.03 -12.60
N LEU A 200 7.12 0.85 -12.08
CA LEU A 200 7.95 1.74 -12.89
C LEU A 200 9.19 1.03 -13.47
N ALA A 201 9.63 -0.07 -12.87
CA ALA A 201 10.82 -0.79 -13.34
C ALA A 201 10.70 -1.24 -14.80
N PHE A 202 9.51 -1.60 -15.25
CA PHE A 202 9.26 -1.96 -16.66
C PHE A 202 9.60 -0.81 -17.61
N PHE A 203 9.16 0.39 -17.30
CA PHE A 203 9.42 1.58 -18.12
C PHE A 203 10.91 1.93 -18.10
N PHE A 204 11.49 2.05 -16.92
CA PHE A 204 12.91 2.36 -16.77
C PHE A 204 13.83 1.34 -17.43
N ASP A 205 13.54 0.03 -17.32
CA ASP A 205 14.34 -1.02 -17.95
C ASP A 205 14.37 -0.87 -19.49
N ARG A 206 13.23 -0.55 -20.10
CA ARG A 206 13.15 -0.35 -21.53
C ARG A 206 13.83 0.94 -21.98
N ILE A 207 13.56 2.05 -21.30
CA ILE A 207 14.12 3.37 -21.59
C ILE A 207 15.64 3.33 -21.49
N THR A 208 16.19 2.82 -20.39
CA THR A 208 17.64 2.78 -20.16
C THR A 208 18.38 1.84 -21.10
N ARG A 209 17.67 0.92 -21.75
CA ARG A 209 18.21 0.05 -22.82
C ARG A 209 17.96 0.57 -24.24
N GLY A 210 17.41 1.77 -24.37
CA GLY A 210 17.08 2.37 -25.69
C GLY A 210 16.02 1.57 -26.46
N ARG A 211 15.08 0.91 -25.77
CA ARG A 211 14.02 0.12 -26.40
C ARG A 211 12.70 0.88 -26.41
N PRO A 212 11.91 0.79 -27.49
CA PRO A 212 10.57 1.36 -27.50
C PRO A 212 9.73 0.84 -26.34
N VAL A 213 8.96 1.71 -25.72
CA VAL A 213 8.04 1.37 -24.61
C VAL A 213 6.66 1.05 -25.19
N PRO A 214 6.18 -0.19 -25.12
CA PRO A 214 4.84 -0.53 -25.59
C PRO A 214 3.79 0.03 -24.62
N VAL A 215 2.83 0.77 -25.19
CA VAL A 215 1.70 1.35 -24.47
C VAL A 215 0.41 0.89 -25.15
N PRO A 216 -0.57 0.36 -24.40
CA PRO A 216 -1.81 -0.14 -24.99
C PRO A 216 -2.68 1.00 -25.50
N ASN A 217 -3.41 0.73 -26.60
CA ASN A 217 -4.31 1.66 -27.26
C ASN A 217 -3.61 2.98 -27.65
N GLY A 218 -4.24 4.13 -27.43
CA GLY A 218 -3.69 5.46 -27.73
C GLY A 218 -2.81 6.07 -26.64
N GLY A 219 -2.59 5.35 -25.52
CA GLY A 219 -1.81 5.86 -24.40
C GLY A 219 -2.48 6.95 -23.56
N ASP A 220 -3.70 7.31 -23.89
CA ASP A 220 -4.53 8.35 -23.26
C ASP A 220 -5.24 7.88 -21.97
N GLN A 221 -5.18 6.59 -21.68
CA GLN A 221 -5.75 6.03 -20.47
C GLN A 221 -5.06 6.60 -19.23
N LEU A 222 -5.85 7.16 -18.32
CA LEU A 222 -5.35 7.73 -17.07
C LEU A 222 -4.91 6.65 -16.08
N VAL A 223 -3.91 6.94 -15.31
CA VAL A 223 -3.41 6.08 -14.22
C VAL A 223 -3.16 6.92 -12.97
N THR A 224 -3.52 6.34 -11.82
CA THR A 224 -3.17 6.87 -10.51
C THR A 224 -2.03 6.05 -9.94
N MET A 225 -0.95 6.72 -9.55
CA MET A 225 0.17 6.10 -8.87
C MET A 225 0.50 6.91 -7.62
N THR A 226 0.67 6.24 -6.48
CA THR A 226 0.94 6.92 -5.21
C THR A 226 2.26 6.43 -4.65
N HIS A 227 3.14 7.36 -4.28
CA HIS A 227 4.42 7.00 -3.68
C HIS A 227 4.21 6.33 -2.32
N ALA A 228 5.06 5.37 -1.97
CA ALA A 228 4.96 4.65 -0.69
C ALA A 228 5.05 5.58 0.51
N ALA A 229 5.88 6.64 0.43
CA ALA A 229 5.98 7.65 1.48
C ALA A 229 4.69 8.48 1.66
N ASP A 230 3.94 8.74 0.57
CA ASP A 230 2.66 9.45 0.65
C ASP A 230 1.57 8.57 1.26
N ASN A 231 1.55 7.27 0.90
CA ASN A 231 0.70 6.29 1.58
C ASN A 231 1.00 6.24 3.08
N ALA A 232 2.28 6.20 3.43
CA ALA A 232 2.73 6.21 4.83
C ALA A 232 2.31 7.50 5.56
N ALA A 233 2.39 8.67 4.91
CA ALA A 233 1.95 9.93 5.48
C ALA A 233 0.46 9.96 5.80
N MET A 234 -0.38 9.41 4.92
CA MET A 234 -1.82 9.31 5.15
C MET A 234 -2.11 8.40 6.35
N ILE A 235 -1.44 7.25 6.44
CA ILE A 235 -1.59 6.32 7.58
C ILE A 235 -1.09 6.98 8.87
N ALA A 236 0.08 7.61 8.85
CA ALA A 236 0.62 8.30 10.02
C ALA A 236 -0.33 9.39 10.54
N ALA A 237 -0.99 10.14 9.64
CA ALA A 237 -1.96 11.17 10.02
C ALA A 237 -3.21 10.62 10.73
N ALA A 238 -3.54 9.35 10.54
CA ALA A 238 -4.66 8.69 11.20
C ALA A 238 -4.30 8.09 12.56
N VAL A 239 -3.03 7.73 12.77
CA VAL A 239 -2.57 7.19 14.06
C VAL A 239 -2.73 8.23 15.16
N GLY A 240 -3.52 7.92 16.19
CA GLY A 240 -3.85 8.84 17.27
C GLY A 240 -4.86 9.95 16.92
N ASN A 241 -5.51 9.87 15.75
CA ASN A 241 -6.49 10.85 15.28
C ASN A 241 -7.90 10.26 15.33
N GLU A 242 -8.70 10.69 16.30
CA GLU A 242 -10.09 10.24 16.47
C GLU A 242 -10.97 10.50 15.24
N ALA A 243 -10.69 11.55 14.48
CA ALA A 243 -11.46 11.88 13.28
C ALA A 243 -11.25 10.86 12.13
N ALA A 244 -10.24 10.01 12.22
CA ALA A 244 -9.99 8.95 11.26
C ALA A 244 -10.69 7.62 11.64
N VAL A 245 -11.20 7.52 12.87
CA VAL A 245 -11.84 6.28 13.35
C VAL A 245 -13.20 6.08 12.69
N GLY A 246 -13.42 4.88 12.17
CA GLY A 246 -14.64 4.50 11.45
C GLY A 246 -14.59 4.85 9.96
N GLU A 247 -13.49 5.40 9.46
CA GLU A 247 -13.38 5.91 8.12
C GLU A 247 -12.54 5.01 7.18
N ALA A 248 -12.85 5.09 5.89
CA ALA A 248 -12.03 4.52 4.83
C ALA A 248 -11.42 5.64 3.99
N PHE A 249 -10.19 5.45 3.52
CA PHE A 249 -9.45 6.43 2.74
C PHE A 249 -8.85 5.81 1.48
N ASN A 250 -9.14 6.38 0.33
CA ASN A 250 -8.41 6.07 -0.87
C ASN A 250 -7.01 6.70 -0.81
N CYS A 251 -5.98 5.86 -0.89
CA CYS A 251 -4.61 6.33 -0.95
C CYS A 251 -4.24 6.61 -2.41
N ALA A 252 -4.60 7.80 -2.87
CA ALA A 252 -4.43 8.23 -4.25
C ALA A 252 -3.86 9.65 -4.32
N THR A 253 -3.04 9.91 -5.35
CA THR A 253 -2.65 11.28 -5.69
C THR A 253 -3.78 11.99 -6.43
N PRO A 254 -4.00 13.28 -6.22
CA PRO A 254 -4.97 14.06 -7.00
C PRO A 254 -4.49 14.29 -8.45
N SER A 255 -3.21 14.07 -8.73
CA SER A 255 -2.64 14.25 -10.07
C SER A 255 -2.76 12.97 -10.87
N LEU A 256 -3.61 12.99 -11.90
CA LEU A 256 -3.72 11.91 -12.86
C LEU A 256 -2.75 12.15 -14.01
N VAL A 257 -2.15 11.09 -14.50
CA VAL A 257 -1.29 11.09 -15.69
C VAL A 257 -1.80 10.06 -16.69
N THR A 258 -1.58 10.30 -17.98
CA THR A 258 -1.81 9.28 -18.99
C THR A 258 -0.66 8.26 -18.99
N TYR A 259 -0.85 7.10 -19.63
CA TYR A 259 0.28 6.16 -19.79
C TYR A 259 1.41 6.76 -20.60
N ASP A 260 1.09 7.54 -21.63
CA ASP A 260 2.09 8.25 -22.42
C ASP A 260 2.88 9.24 -21.56
N ASP A 261 2.19 10.01 -20.71
CA ASP A 261 2.85 10.95 -19.81
C ASP A 261 3.70 10.23 -18.76
N LEU A 262 3.23 9.08 -18.25
CA LEU A 262 4.01 8.25 -17.33
C LEU A 262 5.34 7.80 -17.97
N VAL A 263 5.29 7.37 -19.24
CA VAL A 263 6.51 7.00 -19.99
C VAL A 263 7.43 8.20 -20.15
N ARG A 264 6.89 9.37 -20.55
CA ARG A 264 7.67 10.60 -20.69
C ARG A 264 8.30 11.06 -19.37
N LEU A 265 7.56 10.95 -18.27
CA LEU A 265 8.08 11.26 -16.93
C LEU A 265 9.22 10.31 -16.55
N CYS A 266 9.09 9.01 -16.81
CA CYS A 266 10.17 8.04 -16.58
C CYS A 266 11.40 8.34 -17.45
N ALA A 267 11.21 8.71 -18.72
CA ALA A 267 12.28 9.09 -19.62
C ALA A 267 13.00 10.36 -19.14
N GLY A 268 12.25 11.39 -18.76
CA GLY A 268 12.80 12.62 -18.19
C GLY A 268 13.59 12.37 -16.91
N ALA A 269 13.07 11.51 -16.01
CA ALA A 269 13.78 11.12 -14.79
C ALA A 269 15.07 10.32 -15.06
N ALA A 270 15.11 9.55 -16.16
CA ALA A 270 16.30 8.83 -16.61
C ALA A 270 17.29 9.72 -17.38
N GLY A 271 16.92 10.96 -17.70
CA GLY A 271 17.72 11.85 -18.57
C GLY A 271 17.84 11.34 -20.00
N MET A 272 16.84 10.59 -20.49
CA MET A 272 16.86 9.93 -21.80
C MET A 272 15.60 10.27 -22.60
N GLU A 273 15.73 10.20 -23.92
CA GLU A 273 14.57 10.15 -24.81
C GLU A 273 14.08 8.70 -24.95
N CYS A 274 12.80 8.53 -25.25
CA CYS A 274 12.24 7.21 -25.52
C CYS A 274 11.21 7.27 -26.65
N GLU A 275 11.10 6.18 -27.38
CA GLU A 275 10.04 5.92 -28.33
C GLU A 275 8.87 5.23 -27.61
N ILE A 276 7.65 5.71 -27.85
CA ILE A 276 6.42 5.05 -27.39
C ILE A 276 5.83 4.29 -28.58
N ALA A 277 5.64 2.99 -28.39
CA ALA A 277 5.03 2.11 -29.40
C ALA A 277 3.60 1.74 -28.96
N HIS A 278 2.60 2.39 -29.55
CA HIS A 278 1.21 2.05 -29.28
C HIS A 278 0.83 0.72 -29.93
N TYR A 279 0.03 -0.09 -29.23
CA TYR A 279 -0.44 -1.37 -29.72
C TYR A 279 -1.90 -1.62 -29.33
N ASP A 280 -2.63 -2.40 -30.16
CA ASP A 280 -3.96 -2.88 -29.82
C ASP A 280 -3.86 -4.15 -28.98
N PRO A 281 -4.27 -4.15 -27.69
CA PRO A 281 -4.25 -5.35 -26.85
C PRO A 281 -5.14 -6.48 -27.36
N ALA A 282 -6.18 -6.18 -28.16
CA ALA A 282 -7.07 -7.20 -28.72
C ALA A 282 -6.38 -8.05 -29.81
N GLY A 283 -5.29 -7.54 -30.37
CA GLY A 283 -4.48 -8.26 -31.38
C GLY A 283 -3.50 -9.29 -30.79
N PHE A 284 -3.47 -9.46 -29.48
CA PHE A 284 -2.58 -10.40 -28.80
C PHE A 284 -3.37 -11.42 -27.99
N ASP A 285 -3.02 -12.69 -28.18
CA ASP A 285 -3.53 -13.76 -27.31
C ASP A 285 -3.09 -13.49 -25.87
N LYS A 286 -4.05 -13.58 -24.94
CA LYS A 286 -3.70 -13.54 -23.52
C LYS A 286 -2.88 -14.79 -23.22
N PRO A 287 -1.66 -14.68 -22.65
CA PRO A 287 -1.00 -15.87 -22.15
C PRO A 287 -1.92 -16.53 -21.10
N ASP A 288 -2.13 -17.82 -21.25
CA ASP A 288 -2.81 -18.61 -20.23
C ASP A 288 -2.07 -18.44 -18.92
N GLY A 289 -2.79 -17.88 -17.90
CA GLY A 289 -2.24 -17.37 -16.65
C GLY A 289 -1.86 -18.40 -15.63
#